data_7bb14f6c632c0726f19c0636fcb50963
#
_entry.id   7bb14f6c632c0726f19c0636fcb50963
#
_cell.length_a   1.000
_cell.length_b   1.000
_cell.length_c   1.000
_cell.angle_alpha   90.00
_cell.angle_beta   90.00
_cell.angle_gamma   90.00
#
_symmetry.space_group_name_H-M   'P 1'
#
loop_
_entity.id
_entity.type
_entity.pdbx_description
1 polymer ?
#
loop_
_entity_poly.entity_id
_entity_poly.type
_entity_poly.pdbx_seq_one_letter_code
_entity_poly.pdbx_strand_id
1 'polypeptide(L)'
;TPYANTIPVEQQPEYPGDWKTEVRLKSLMRWNAMAMVVKANHTTNVGGHISTYASAATLYEVAFNHFFRGRTEDFAGDAVYFQGHAAPGVYARAFLEGRLTELHLQNFRQELAEGGGLSSYPHPYLMPDFWQFPTVSMGLGPIMSIYQARFNRYLQARKFIGDHDPKVWCFIGDGESDEPETLGSLTLAARENLDNLVWVIN
;
A
#
# COMPACT_ATOMS: atom_id res chain seq x y z
N THR A 1 -18.49 -20.77 7.58
CA THR A 1 -18.49 -21.66 6.41
C THR A 1 -17.04 -21.95 6.05
N PRO A 2 -16.63 -23.22 5.86
CA PRO A 2 -15.26 -23.50 5.44
C PRO A 2 -15.00 -22.88 4.07
N TYR A 3 -13.80 -22.37 3.87
CA TYR A 3 -13.36 -21.87 2.59
C TYR A 3 -13.45 -22.99 1.55
N ALA A 4 -14.12 -22.74 0.45
CA ALA A 4 -14.17 -23.66 -0.68
C ALA A 4 -13.45 -23.02 -1.87
N ASN A 5 -12.40 -23.67 -2.35
CA ASN A 5 -11.77 -23.25 -3.60
C ASN A 5 -12.73 -23.55 -4.76
N THR A 6 -13.18 -22.51 -5.45
CA THR A 6 -14.11 -22.62 -6.56
C THR A 6 -13.44 -22.93 -7.90
N ILE A 7 -12.11 -22.86 -7.95
CA ILE A 7 -11.31 -23.20 -9.13
C ILE A 7 -10.55 -24.50 -8.82
N PRO A 8 -10.83 -25.61 -9.52
CA PRO A 8 -10.07 -26.84 -9.40
C PRO A 8 -8.59 -26.62 -9.70
N VAL A 9 -7.71 -27.36 -9.06
CA VAL A 9 -6.25 -27.21 -9.21
C VAL A 9 -5.82 -27.37 -10.67
N GLU A 10 -6.49 -28.24 -11.43
CA GLU A 10 -6.21 -28.51 -12.84
C GLU A 10 -6.59 -27.35 -13.77
N GLN A 11 -7.42 -26.42 -13.27
CA GLN A 11 -7.87 -25.23 -14.01
C GLN A 11 -7.17 -23.96 -13.54
N GLN A 12 -6.28 -24.03 -12.55
CA GLN A 12 -5.52 -22.89 -12.11
C GLN A 12 -4.53 -22.47 -13.21
N PRO A 13 -4.44 -21.18 -13.52
CA PRO A 13 -3.43 -20.68 -14.46
C PRO A 13 -2.03 -20.91 -13.90
N GLU A 14 -1.05 -21.00 -14.79
CA GLU A 14 0.34 -21.01 -14.38
C GLU A 14 0.68 -19.75 -13.57
N TYR A 15 1.58 -19.91 -12.58
CA TYR A 15 2.02 -18.79 -11.78
C TYR A 15 2.72 -17.74 -12.64
N PRO A 16 2.32 -16.45 -12.61
CA PRO A 16 2.77 -15.47 -13.60
C PRO A 16 4.20 -14.95 -13.36
N GLY A 17 4.88 -15.34 -12.29
CA GLY A 17 6.19 -14.85 -11.89
C GLY A 17 7.21 -15.96 -11.61
N ASP A 18 8.41 -15.55 -11.17
CA ASP A 18 9.40 -16.49 -10.65
C ASP A 18 9.12 -16.79 -9.16
N TRP A 19 8.41 -17.88 -8.92
CA TRP A 19 8.06 -18.33 -7.58
C TRP A 19 9.26 -18.39 -6.61
N LYS A 20 10.42 -18.84 -7.05
CA LYS A 20 11.60 -18.97 -6.16
C LYS A 20 12.12 -17.62 -5.73
N THR A 21 12.24 -16.70 -6.68
CA THR A 21 12.66 -15.31 -6.41
C THR A 21 11.65 -14.60 -5.52
N GLU A 22 10.36 -14.73 -5.79
CA GLU A 22 9.31 -14.06 -5.02
C GLU A 22 9.19 -14.58 -3.59
N VAL A 23 9.34 -15.89 -3.36
CA VAL A 23 9.41 -16.45 -2.00
C VAL A 23 10.61 -15.91 -1.23
N ARG A 24 11.75 -15.72 -1.88
CA ARG A 24 12.93 -15.10 -1.26
C ARG A 24 12.69 -13.63 -0.92
N LEU A 25 12.16 -12.85 -1.85
CA LEU A 25 11.80 -11.44 -1.62
C LEU A 25 10.81 -11.29 -0.47
N LYS A 26 9.76 -12.09 -0.48
CA LYS A 26 8.78 -12.19 0.60
C LYS A 26 9.43 -12.38 1.97
N SER A 27 10.36 -13.31 2.07
CA SER A 27 11.05 -13.61 3.33
C SER A 27 11.92 -12.43 3.78
N LEU A 28 12.65 -11.79 2.86
CA LEU A 28 13.49 -10.63 3.13
C LEU A 28 12.65 -9.40 3.55
N MET A 29 11.53 -9.15 2.87
CA MET A 29 10.62 -8.04 3.23
C MET A 29 10.09 -8.22 4.65
N ARG A 30 9.61 -9.41 5.01
CA ARG A 30 9.07 -9.71 6.34
C ARG A 30 10.14 -9.59 7.42
N TRP A 31 11.33 -10.10 7.13
CA TRP A 31 12.47 -9.97 8.04
C TRP A 31 12.83 -8.50 8.28
N ASN A 32 13.02 -7.71 7.22
CA ASN A 32 13.38 -6.31 7.32
C ASN A 32 12.32 -5.48 8.06
N ALA A 33 11.05 -5.70 7.76
CA ALA A 33 9.95 -5.03 8.46
C ALA A 33 9.95 -5.35 9.96
N MET A 34 10.13 -6.62 10.32
CA MET A 34 10.18 -7.04 11.72
C MET A 34 11.43 -6.49 12.42
N ALA A 35 12.61 -6.62 11.80
CA ALA A 35 13.87 -6.15 12.36
C ALA A 35 13.83 -4.63 12.64
N MET A 36 13.28 -3.85 11.73
CA MET A 36 13.09 -2.41 11.87
C MET A 36 12.20 -2.06 13.06
N VAL A 37 11.06 -2.71 13.20
CA VAL A 37 10.11 -2.49 14.31
C VAL A 37 10.73 -2.93 15.65
N VAL A 38 11.36 -4.11 15.70
CA VAL A 38 12.02 -4.61 16.92
C VAL A 38 13.14 -3.68 17.33
N LYS A 39 13.96 -3.20 16.40
CA LYS A 39 15.01 -2.23 16.70
C LYS A 39 14.42 -0.95 17.28
N ALA A 40 13.40 -0.37 16.66
CA ALA A 40 12.74 0.84 17.17
C ALA A 40 12.21 0.63 18.61
N ASN A 41 11.63 -0.54 18.89
CA ASN A 41 11.14 -0.87 20.24
C ASN A 41 12.26 -0.98 21.29
N HIS A 42 13.44 -1.42 20.89
CA HIS A 42 14.58 -1.57 21.81
C HIS A 42 15.41 -0.29 21.99
N THR A 43 15.49 0.53 20.95
CA THR A 43 16.39 1.69 20.94
C THR A 43 15.70 3.03 21.20
N THR A 44 14.38 3.06 21.11
CA THR A 44 13.58 4.28 21.29
C THR A 44 12.37 4.02 22.19
N ASN A 45 11.80 5.08 22.74
CA ASN A 45 10.54 4.99 23.51
C ASN A 45 9.28 5.07 22.62
N VAL A 46 9.45 5.16 21.30
CA VAL A 46 8.31 5.34 20.38
C VAL A 46 7.71 4.02 19.88
N GLY A 47 8.45 2.92 20.01
CA GLY A 47 7.97 1.59 19.60
C GLY A 47 7.69 1.47 18.09
N GLY A 48 6.79 0.58 17.73
CA GLY A 48 6.33 0.35 16.37
C GLY A 48 5.26 -0.73 16.30
N HIS A 49 4.55 -0.81 15.18
CA HIS A 49 3.50 -1.79 14.92
C HIS A 49 3.88 -2.69 13.75
N ILE A 50 3.62 -3.98 13.89
CA ILE A 50 3.90 -4.98 12.84
C ILE A 50 2.68 -5.80 12.46
N SER A 51 1.66 -5.90 13.32
CA SER A 51 0.52 -6.79 13.15
C SER A 51 -0.24 -6.54 11.85
N THR A 52 -0.52 -5.29 11.52
CA THR A 52 -1.21 -4.93 10.27
C THR A 52 -0.43 -5.39 9.04
N TYR A 53 0.88 -5.15 9.00
CA TYR A 53 1.68 -5.64 7.89
C TYR A 53 1.77 -7.17 7.90
N ALA A 54 1.90 -7.79 9.06
CA ALA A 54 1.99 -9.25 9.17
C ALA A 54 0.75 -9.94 8.59
N SER A 55 -0.46 -9.41 8.83
CA SER A 55 -1.70 -9.95 8.25
C SER A 55 -1.82 -9.66 6.74
N ALA A 56 -1.47 -8.47 6.30
CA ALA A 56 -1.62 -8.02 4.92
C ALA A 56 -0.41 -8.33 4.01
N ALA A 57 0.68 -8.90 4.55
CA ALA A 57 1.96 -9.01 3.84
C ALA A 57 1.83 -9.70 2.47
N THR A 58 1.08 -10.79 2.38
CA THR A 58 0.87 -11.49 1.10
C THR A 58 0.07 -10.66 0.10
N LEU A 59 -0.91 -9.88 0.56
CA LEU A 59 -1.68 -8.98 -0.30
C LEU A 59 -0.77 -7.91 -0.91
N TYR A 60 0.10 -7.30 -0.10
CA TYR A 60 1.07 -6.33 -0.60
C TYR A 60 2.10 -6.94 -1.55
N GLU A 61 2.64 -8.12 -1.22
CA GLU A 61 3.61 -8.82 -2.08
C GLU A 61 3.04 -9.09 -3.47
N VAL A 62 1.83 -9.65 -3.53
CA VAL A 62 1.14 -9.93 -4.78
C VAL A 62 0.82 -8.64 -5.53
N ALA A 63 0.36 -7.60 -4.83
CA ALA A 63 0.06 -6.32 -5.44
C ALA A 63 1.31 -5.66 -6.05
N PHE A 64 2.43 -5.62 -5.33
CA PHE A 64 3.69 -5.08 -5.83
C PHE A 64 4.27 -5.87 -7.02
N ASN A 65 4.15 -7.19 -6.99
CA ASN A 65 4.77 -8.04 -8.00
C ASN A 65 3.93 -8.15 -9.28
N HIS A 66 2.59 -8.08 -9.19
CA HIS A 66 1.73 -8.48 -10.30
C HIS A 66 0.64 -7.46 -10.68
N PHE A 67 0.33 -6.48 -9.82
CA PHE A 67 -0.82 -5.61 -10.06
C PHE A 67 -0.50 -4.13 -10.16
N PHE A 68 0.39 -3.60 -9.32
CA PHE A 68 0.70 -2.17 -9.36
C PHE A 68 1.49 -1.82 -10.60
N ARG A 69 1.04 -0.80 -11.30
CA ARG A 69 1.72 -0.28 -12.48
C ARG A 69 2.45 1.01 -12.13
N GLY A 70 3.76 0.98 -12.26
CA GLY A 70 4.61 2.14 -12.02
C GLY A 70 4.45 3.22 -13.09
N ARG A 71 4.97 4.41 -12.78
CA ARG A 71 5.00 5.53 -13.72
C ARG A 71 5.95 5.22 -14.88
N THR A 72 5.53 5.58 -16.11
CA THR A 72 6.36 5.61 -17.32
C THR A 72 6.32 7.00 -17.96
N GLU A 73 6.94 7.19 -19.12
CA GLU A 73 6.88 8.46 -19.86
C GLU A 73 5.44 8.82 -20.26
N ASP A 74 4.65 7.81 -20.66
CA ASP A 74 3.28 8.00 -21.16
C ASP A 74 2.19 7.68 -20.13
N PHE A 75 2.54 7.12 -18.98
CA PHE A 75 1.59 6.67 -17.97
C PHE A 75 1.94 7.22 -16.58
N ALA A 76 1.00 7.91 -15.96
CA ALA A 76 1.22 8.54 -14.64
C ALA A 76 1.43 7.54 -13.49
N GLY A 77 1.17 6.25 -13.72
CA GLY A 77 1.19 5.21 -12.70
C GLY A 77 -0.16 5.05 -11.99
N ASP A 78 -0.33 3.93 -11.31
CA ASP A 78 -1.45 3.71 -10.40
C ASP A 78 -1.24 4.51 -9.10
N ALA A 79 -2.33 4.94 -8.49
CA ALA A 79 -2.31 5.56 -7.17
C ALA A 79 -2.57 4.51 -6.09
N VAL A 80 -1.80 4.51 -5.01
CA VAL A 80 -1.94 3.52 -3.94
C VAL A 80 -2.08 4.20 -2.58
N TYR A 81 -3.22 3.99 -1.93
CA TYR A 81 -3.46 4.34 -0.54
C TYR A 81 -3.09 3.13 0.32
N PHE A 82 -1.88 3.15 0.83
CA PHE A 82 -1.39 2.10 1.74
C PHE A 82 -2.04 2.24 3.10
N GLN A 83 -2.40 1.14 3.74
CA GLN A 83 -2.86 1.16 5.13
C GLN A 83 -1.76 1.71 6.04
N GLY A 84 -2.09 2.70 6.87
CA GLY A 84 -1.08 3.45 7.64
C GLY A 84 -0.14 2.58 8.46
N HIS A 85 -0.70 1.62 9.22
CA HIS A 85 0.08 0.71 10.06
C HIS A 85 0.87 -0.36 9.29
N ALA A 86 0.67 -0.51 7.98
CA ALA A 86 1.44 -1.40 7.13
C ALA A 86 2.71 -0.75 6.55
N ALA A 87 2.98 0.52 6.86
CA ALA A 87 4.17 1.24 6.38
C ALA A 87 5.49 0.49 6.53
N PRO A 88 5.76 -0.30 7.62
CA PRO A 88 6.98 -1.09 7.71
C PRO A 88 7.24 -2.02 6.52
N GLY A 89 6.20 -2.64 5.99
CA GLY A 89 6.32 -3.50 4.81
C GLY A 89 6.66 -2.73 3.54
N VAL A 90 6.08 -1.54 3.36
CA VAL A 90 6.38 -0.68 2.22
C VAL A 90 7.82 -0.18 2.27
N TYR A 91 8.31 0.21 3.44
CA TYR A 91 9.72 0.58 3.63
C TYR A 91 10.67 -0.59 3.38
N ALA A 92 10.32 -1.79 3.86
CA ALA A 92 11.11 -2.98 3.61
C ALA A 92 11.21 -3.31 2.11
N ARG A 93 10.12 -3.14 1.35
CA ARG A 93 10.11 -3.28 -0.11
C ARG A 93 10.98 -2.22 -0.77
N ALA A 94 10.80 -0.96 -0.44
CA ALA A 94 11.55 0.15 -1.01
C ALA A 94 13.07 0.06 -0.72
N PHE A 95 13.44 -0.51 0.42
CA PHE A 95 14.83 -0.82 0.72
C PHE A 95 15.41 -1.87 -0.24
N LEU A 96 14.69 -2.95 -0.51
CA LEU A 96 15.13 -3.97 -1.49
C LEU A 96 15.21 -3.42 -2.92
N GLU A 97 14.42 -2.42 -3.25
CA GLU A 97 14.46 -1.70 -4.52
C GLU A 97 15.57 -0.64 -4.60
N GLY A 98 16.36 -0.46 -3.54
CA GLY A 98 17.43 0.54 -3.49
C GLY A 98 16.95 1.99 -3.32
N ARG A 99 15.68 2.21 -3.02
CA ARG A 99 15.10 3.55 -2.78
C ARG A 99 15.36 4.09 -1.38
N LEU A 100 15.62 3.21 -0.43
CA LEU A 100 15.96 3.53 0.95
C LEU A 100 17.29 2.91 1.33
N THR A 101 17.99 3.51 2.28
CA THR A 101 19.24 3.02 2.83
C THR A 101 19.02 2.27 4.14
N GLU A 102 20.04 1.54 4.60
CA GLU A 102 20.01 0.91 5.92
C GLU A 102 19.81 1.94 7.03
N LEU A 103 20.43 3.11 6.92
CA LEU A 103 20.29 4.19 7.89
C LEU A 103 18.82 4.64 8.01
N HIS A 104 18.10 4.76 6.88
CA HIS A 104 16.67 5.07 6.91
C HIS A 104 15.89 4.03 7.73
N LEU A 105 16.14 2.74 7.51
CA LEU A 105 15.47 1.67 8.26
C LEU A 105 15.85 1.70 9.75
N GLN A 106 17.10 2.03 10.07
CA GLN A 106 17.55 2.17 11.44
C GLN A 106 16.86 3.33 12.18
N ASN A 107 16.51 4.39 11.45
CA ASN A 107 15.82 5.58 11.93
C ASN A 107 14.28 5.51 11.71
N PHE A 108 13.73 4.31 11.77
CA PHE A 108 12.27 4.15 11.71
C PHE A 108 11.58 4.87 12.88
N ARG A 109 10.57 5.70 12.58
CA ARG A 109 9.84 6.57 13.51
C ARG A 109 10.71 7.67 14.15
N GLN A 110 11.80 8.00 13.52
CA GLN A 110 12.71 9.08 13.90
C GLN A 110 12.90 10.00 12.68
N GLU A 111 11.82 10.64 12.25
CA GLU A 111 11.73 11.39 10.99
C GLU A 111 12.75 12.51 10.87
N LEU A 112 13.14 13.09 12.02
CA LEU A 112 14.09 14.23 12.12
C LEU A 112 15.52 13.79 12.45
N ALA A 113 15.81 12.48 12.40
CA ALA A 113 17.15 12.01 12.68
C ALA A 113 18.17 12.51 11.65
N GLU A 114 19.40 12.76 12.10
CA GLU A 114 20.50 13.10 11.20
C GLU A 114 20.73 12.00 10.17
N GLY A 115 20.89 12.37 8.91
CA GLY A 115 21.00 11.43 7.79
C GLY A 115 19.66 10.88 7.27
N GLY A 116 18.53 11.34 7.82
CA GLY A 116 17.18 10.98 7.41
C GLY A 116 16.57 9.85 8.23
N GLY A 117 15.25 9.84 8.31
CA GLY A 117 14.46 8.85 9.03
C GLY A 117 13.16 8.55 8.30
N LEU A 118 12.41 7.57 8.82
CA LEU A 118 11.15 7.14 8.23
C LEU A 118 9.98 7.54 9.13
N SER A 119 8.94 8.07 8.51
CA SER A 119 7.70 8.42 9.22
C SER A 119 6.98 7.17 9.73
N SER A 120 6.24 7.33 10.82
CA SER A 120 5.46 6.24 11.44
C SER A 120 4.39 5.69 10.50
N TYR A 121 3.80 6.59 9.71
CA TYR A 121 2.72 6.32 8.75
C TYR A 121 3.03 7.03 7.43
N PRO A 122 2.33 6.71 6.33
CA PRO A 122 2.40 7.49 5.11
C PRO A 122 2.16 8.98 5.37
N HIS A 123 3.19 9.78 5.18
CA HIS A 123 3.17 11.20 5.52
C HIS A 123 3.89 12.05 4.46
N PRO A 124 3.18 12.53 3.43
CA PRO A 124 3.76 13.27 2.31
C PRO A 124 4.50 14.55 2.73
N TYR A 125 4.09 15.18 3.82
CA TYR A 125 4.76 16.39 4.31
C TYR A 125 6.15 16.11 4.91
N LEU A 126 6.31 14.98 5.60
CA LEU A 126 7.60 14.57 6.18
C LEU A 126 8.50 13.83 5.17
N MET A 127 7.90 13.15 4.21
CA MET A 127 8.60 12.39 3.17
C MET A 127 7.99 12.67 1.79
N PRO A 128 8.14 13.90 1.25
CA PRO A 128 7.45 14.34 0.03
C PRO A 128 7.88 13.57 -1.23
N ASP A 129 9.12 13.10 -1.27
CA ASP A 129 9.64 12.32 -2.41
C ASP A 129 9.31 10.83 -2.33
N PHE A 130 8.68 10.39 -1.23
CA PHE A 130 8.37 8.99 -1.00
C PHE A 130 6.86 8.71 -0.96
N TRP A 131 6.10 9.46 -0.19
CA TRP A 131 4.66 9.26 -0.01
C TRP A 131 3.83 10.22 -0.86
N GLN A 132 2.86 9.70 -1.60
CA GLN A 132 1.90 10.52 -2.34
C GLN A 132 0.68 10.91 -1.50
N PHE A 133 0.21 9.99 -0.66
CA PHE A 133 -1.03 10.15 0.10
C PHE A 133 -0.81 9.91 1.58
N PRO A 134 -1.42 10.74 2.46
CA PRO A 134 -1.41 10.49 3.89
C PRO A 134 -2.46 9.42 4.24
N THR A 135 -2.09 8.46 5.09
CA THR A 135 -3.03 7.47 5.62
C THR A 135 -2.68 7.14 7.07
N VAL A 136 -3.70 6.86 7.89
CA VAL A 136 -3.54 6.50 9.31
C VAL A 136 -4.42 5.35 9.76
N SER A 137 -5.10 4.64 8.85
CA SER A 137 -6.00 3.51 9.13
C SER A 137 -7.22 3.89 9.99
N MET A 138 -7.84 5.05 9.71
CA MET A 138 -9.00 5.60 10.44
C MET A 138 -10.13 6.04 9.50
N GLY A 139 -10.34 5.33 8.38
CA GLY A 139 -11.45 5.57 7.46
C GLY A 139 -11.24 6.69 6.44
N LEU A 140 -10.20 7.52 6.56
CA LEU A 140 -9.93 8.61 5.62
C LEU A 140 -9.29 8.12 4.31
N GLY A 141 -8.48 7.07 4.35
CA GLY A 141 -7.91 6.46 3.15
C GLY A 141 -8.98 6.05 2.14
N PRO A 142 -9.99 5.27 2.55
CA PRO A 142 -11.10 4.87 1.69
C PRO A 142 -11.82 6.04 1.02
N ILE A 143 -12.26 7.04 1.78
CA ILE A 143 -12.96 8.20 1.20
C ILE A 143 -12.06 9.01 0.26
N MET A 144 -10.78 9.21 0.61
CA MET A 144 -9.84 9.92 -0.26
C MET A 144 -9.60 9.14 -1.56
N SER A 145 -9.52 7.82 -1.50
CA SER A 145 -9.34 6.97 -2.69
C SER A 145 -10.52 7.09 -3.67
N ILE A 146 -11.75 7.21 -3.16
CA ILE A 146 -12.93 7.49 -3.98
C ILE A 146 -12.82 8.84 -4.69
N TYR A 147 -12.44 9.89 -3.96
CA TYR A 147 -12.26 11.21 -4.58
C TYR A 147 -11.10 11.22 -5.58
N GLN A 148 -10.03 10.49 -5.33
CA GLN A 148 -8.93 10.35 -6.28
C GLN A 148 -9.39 9.62 -7.56
N ALA A 149 -10.12 8.52 -7.42
CA ALA A 149 -10.67 7.78 -8.56
C ALA A 149 -11.61 8.65 -9.40
N ARG A 150 -12.48 9.41 -8.73
CA ARG A 150 -13.38 10.38 -9.36
C ARG A 150 -12.60 11.48 -10.08
N PHE A 151 -11.56 12.01 -9.46
CA PHE A 151 -10.71 13.03 -10.07
C PHE A 151 -9.96 12.50 -11.30
N ASN A 152 -9.47 11.28 -11.27
CA ASN A 152 -8.87 10.63 -12.43
C ASN A 152 -9.86 10.53 -13.60
N ARG A 153 -11.12 10.16 -13.34
CA ARG A 153 -12.18 10.16 -14.37
C ARG A 153 -12.45 11.56 -14.93
N TYR A 154 -12.43 12.58 -14.08
CA TYR A 154 -12.54 13.97 -14.54
C TYR A 154 -11.37 14.34 -15.47
N LEU A 155 -10.13 14.03 -15.08
CA LEU A 155 -8.95 14.31 -15.90
C LEU A 155 -8.99 13.60 -17.25
N GLN A 156 -9.44 12.33 -17.28
CA GLN A 156 -9.66 11.59 -18.53
C GLN A 156 -10.71 12.28 -19.42
N ALA A 157 -11.87 12.59 -18.86
CA ALA A 157 -12.96 13.25 -19.60
C ALA A 157 -12.52 14.60 -20.16
N ARG A 158 -11.61 15.30 -19.48
CA ARG A 158 -11.04 16.58 -19.92
C ARG A 158 -9.81 16.41 -20.82
N LYS A 159 -9.37 15.17 -21.10
CA LYS A 159 -8.17 14.84 -21.89
C LYS A 159 -6.86 15.42 -21.33
N PHE A 160 -6.77 15.63 -20.03
CA PHE A 160 -5.53 16.02 -19.35
C PHE A 160 -4.57 14.84 -19.13
N ILE A 161 -5.10 13.64 -19.05
CA ILE A 161 -4.37 12.39 -19.06
C ILE A 161 -4.81 11.58 -20.28
N GLY A 162 -3.89 10.78 -20.85
CA GLY A 162 -4.19 9.95 -22.00
C GLY A 162 -5.28 8.89 -21.74
N ASP A 163 -5.59 8.08 -22.72
CA ASP A 163 -6.60 7.02 -22.62
C ASP A 163 -6.20 5.85 -21.71
N HIS A 164 -5.09 6.00 -20.98
CA HIS A 164 -4.70 5.07 -19.94
C HIS A 164 -5.70 5.12 -18.80
N ASP A 165 -6.01 3.95 -18.24
CA ASP A 165 -6.93 3.81 -17.11
C ASP A 165 -6.12 3.57 -15.80
N PRO A 166 -5.58 4.64 -15.16
CA PRO A 166 -4.85 4.51 -13.92
C PRO A 166 -5.80 4.05 -12.81
N LYS A 167 -5.45 2.95 -12.16
CA LYS A 167 -6.21 2.44 -11.02
C LYS A 167 -5.86 3.20 -9.76
N VAL A 168 -6.83 3.27 -8.89
CA VAL A 168 -6.65 3.74 -7.52
C VAL A 168 -6.87 2.57 -6.58
N TRP A 169 -5.80 2.15 -5.92
CA TRP A 169 -5.81 1.05 -4.96
C TRP A 169 -5.92 1.61 -3.55
N CYS A 170 -6.75 1.00 -2.72
CA CYS A 170 -6.82 1.35 -1.30
C CYS A 170 -6.85 0.09 -0.45
N PHE A 171 -5.88 -0.02 0.46
CA PHE A 171 -5.81 -1.09 1.44
C PHE A 171 -6.49 -0.64 2.72
N ILE A 172 -7.45 -1.42 3.18
CA ILE A 172 -8.37 -1.08 4.26
C ILE A 172 -8.37 -2.22 5.28
N GLY A 173 -8.28 -1.89 6.57
CA GLY A 173 -8.53 -2.86 7.63
C GLY A 173 -10.03 -3.16 7.76
N ASP A 174 -10.37 -4.37 8.18
CA ASP A 174 -11.77 -4.75 8.44
C ASP A 174 -12.43 -3.81 9.45
N GLY A 175 -11.77 -3.52 10.56
CA GLY A 175 -12.25 -2.54 11.55
C GLY A 175 -12.32 -1.11 11.03
N GLU A 176 -11.42 -0.72 10.12
CA GLU A 176 -11.45 0.59 9.44
C GLU A 176 -12.67 0.74 8.53
N SER A 177 -13.20 -0.36 8.03
CA SER A 177 -14.39 -0.34 7.18
C SER A 177 -15.66 0.09 7.90
N ASP A 178 -15.69 -0.01 9.24
CA ASP A 178 -16.80 0.43 10.09
C ASP A 178 -16.77 1.94 10.41
N GLU A 179 -15.70 2.64 10.05
CA GLU A 179 -15.62 4.09 10.26
C GLU A 179 -16.70 4.84 9.46
N PRO A 180 -17.33 5.86 10.04
CA PRO A 180 -18.42 6.60 9.39
C PRO A 180 -18.06 7.15 8.00
N GLU A 181 -16.84 7.62 7.83
CA GLU A 181 -16.31 8.14 6.56
C GLU A 181 -16.24 7.05 5.50
N THR A 182 -15.86 5.84 5.86
CA THR A 182 -15.81 4.68 4.96
C THR A 182 -17.23 4.27 4.56
N LEU A 183 -18.09 4.00 5.54
CA LEU A 183 -19.47 3.57 5.29
C LEU A 183 -20.26 4.61 4.50
N GLY A 184 -20.15 5.89 4.89
CA GLY A 184 -20.86 6.99 4.22
C GLY A 184 -20.43 7.21 2.77
N SER A 185 -19.23 6.81 2.42
CA SER A 185 -18.68 7.01 1.07
C SER A 185 -18.87 5.82 0.12
N LEU A 186 -19.17 4.64 0.64
CA LEU A 186 -19.25 3.40 -0.14
C LEU A 186 -20.24 3.50 -1.31
N THR A 187 -21.41 4.07 -1.07
CA THR A 187 -22.46 4.24 -2.08
C THR A 187 -22.09 5.24 -3.17
N LEU A 188 -21.19 6.18 -2.87
CA LEU A 188 -20.73 7.17 -3.84
C LEU A 188 -19.96 6.52 -4.99
N ALA A 189 -19.03 5.63 -4.67
CA ALA A 189 -18.25 4.90 -5.67
C ALA A 189 -19.13 4.08 -6.60
N ALA A 190 -20.11 3.37 -6.04
CA ALA A 190 -21.07 2.57 -6.82
C ALA A 190 -21.96 3.45 -7.70
N ARG A 191 -22.49 4.56 -7.17
CA ARG A 191 -23.36 5.49 -7.90
C ARG A 191 -22.66 6.15 -9.10
N GLU A 192 -21.38 6.45 -8.95
CA GLU A 192 -20.58 7.09 -10.00
C GLU A 192 -19.84 6.10 -10.91
N ASN A 193 -20.06 4.79 -10.74
CA ASN A 193 -19.44 3.72 -11.53
C ASN A 193 -17.92 3.86 -11.61
N LEU A 194 -17.26 4.03 -10.45
CA LEU A 194 -15.80 4.19 -10.36
C LEU A 194 -15.10 2.82 -10.50
N ASP A 195 -15.08 2.27 -11.70
CA ASP A 195 -14.43 0.98 -12.04
C ASP A 195 -12.90 1.05 -12.09
N ASN A 196 -12.34 2.24 -11.92
CA ASN A 196 -10.91 2.48 -11.71
C ASN A 196 -10.50 2.44 -10.23
N LEU A 197 -11.41 2.18 -9.30
CA LEU A 197 -11.15 2.05 -7.87
C LEU A 197 -11.12 0.57 -7.47
N VAL A 198 -10.11 0.19 -6.70
CA VAL A 198 -9.96 -1.16 -6.14
C VAL A 198 -9.71 -1.06 -4.64
N TRP A 199 -10.62 -1.59 -3.85
CA TRP A 199 -10.45 -1.74 -2.41
C TRP A 199 -10.00 -3.17 -2.07
N VAL A 200 -8.94 -3.26 -1.27
CA VAL A 200 -8.43 -4.53 -0.73
C VAL A 200 -8.64 -4.50 0.77
N ILE A 201 -9.57 -5.31 1.24
CA ILE A 201 -9.95 -5.38 2.66
C ILE A 201 -9.21 -6.54 3.31
N ASN A 202 -8.52 -6.27 4.43
CA ASN A 202 -7.73 -7.24 5.18
C ASN A 202 -8.29 -7.45 6.59
#